data_d8f1c0b771570b98b1c949a4e629aa35
#
_entry.id   d8f1c0b771570b98b1c949a4e629aa35
#
_cell.length_a   1.000
_cell.length_b   1.000
_cell.length_c   1.000
_cell.angle_alpha   90.00
_cell.angle_beta   90.00
_cell.angle_gamma   90.00
#
_symmetry.space_group_name_H-M   'P 1'
#
loop_
_entity.id
_entity.type
_entity.pdbx_description
1 polymer ?
#
loop_
_entity_poly.entity_id
_entity_poly.type
_entity_poly.pdbx_seq_one_letter_code
_entity_poly.pdbx_strand_id
1 'polypeptide(L)'
;MECHPVNEYGKAKLAFFEQAKQLCRELQLTYYHLRFFSVYGKGDHPWSIISTLTRELPEGKTVSLSACRHRWNFMDIEDASRAVVELYRYSDSHRGECHAVNVASEDTRVLRDFVEEIHSLCGGSGNLEYGSFVQAKEGALSICPVNENLRRLTGGTWKEQISFAEGIRRMLG
;
A
#
# COMPACT_ATOMS: atom_id res chain seq x y z
N MET A 1 19.12 -1.74 1.89
CA MET A 1 18.85 -2.37 0.57
C MET A 1 19.03 -1.29 -0.49
N GLU A 2 19.86 -1.53 -1.48
CA GLU A 2 20.10 -0.61 -2.59
C GLU A 2 18.86 -0.52 -3.50
N CYS A 3 18.51 0.69 -3.94
CA CYS A 3 17.33 0.91 -4.78
C CYS A 3 17.73 1.00 -6.24
N HIS A 4 17.16 0.18 -7.10
CA HIS A 4 17.43 0.16 -8.54
C HIS A 4 16.14 0.52 -9.31
N PRO A 5 15.83 1.83 -9.45
CA PRO A 5 14.62 2.26 -10.15
C PRO A 5 14.70 1.93 -11.65
N VAL A 6 13.60 1.39 -12.18
CA VAL A 6 13.51 0.93 -13.58
C VAL A 6 12.92 1.96 -14.54
N ASN A 7 12.32 3.03 -14.01
CA ASN A 7 11.70 4.10 -14.81
C ASN A 7 12.03 5.50 -14.27
N GLU A 8 11.73 6.53 -15.05
CA GLU A 8 12.07 7.92 -14.72
C GLU A 8 11.38 8.41 -13.42
N TYR A 9 10.15 7.97 -13.16
CA TYR A 9 9.46 8.28 -11.90
C TYR A 9 10.24 7.74 -10.69
N GLY A 10 10.64 6.49 -10.73
CA GLY A 10 11.45 5.88 -9.67
C GLY A 10 12.81 6.55 -9.48
N LYS A 11 13.49 6.93 -10.59
CA LYS A 11 14.74 7.68 -10.55
C LYS A 11 14.57 9.04 -9.88
N ALA A 12 13.52 9.79 -10.24
CA ALA A 12 13.20 11.07 -9.64
C ALA A 12 12.89 10.95 -8.14
N LYS A 13 12.15 9.92 -7.72
CA LYS A 13 11.87 9.64 -6.30
C LYS A 13 13.14 9.30 -5.52
N LEU A 14 14.05 8.53 -6.10
CA LEU A 14 15.33 8.21 -5.46
C LEU A 14 16.22 9.44 -5.34
N ALA A 15 16.33 10.25 -6.40
CA ALA A 15 17.09 11.49 -6.38
C ALA A 15 16.57 12.47 -5.31
N PHE A 16 15.25 12.62 -5.22
CA PHE A 16 14.62 13.42 -4.16
C PHE A 16 14.98 12.89 -2.77
N PHE A 17 14.92 11.57 -2.56
CA PHE A 17 15.27 10.96 -1.28
C PHE A 17 16.72 11.27 -0.86
N GLU A 18 17.68 11.12 -1.77
CA GLU A 18 19.10 11.35 -1.45
C GLU A 18 19.37 12.84 -1.18
N GLN A 19 18.77 13.76 -1.94
CA GLN A 19 18.89 15.21 -1.70
C GLN A 19 18.24 15.61 -0.36
N ALA A 20 17.04 15.15 -0.08
CA ALA A 20 16.35 15.44 1.17
C ALA A 20 17.12 14.91 2.38
N LYS A 21 17.66 13.70 2.28
CA LYS A 21 18.49 13.08 3.32
C LYS A 21 19.78 13.90 3.60
N GLN A 22 20.44 14.41 2.56
CA GLN A 22 21.60 15.27 2.73
C GLN A 22 21.22 16.57 3.44
N LEU A 23 20.19 17.27 2.96
CA LEU A 23 19.73 18.54 3.53
C LEU A 23 19.30 18.39 4.99
N CYS A 24 18.55 17.33 5.31
CA CYS A 24 18.11 17.09 6.69
C CYS A 24 19.26 16.78 7.64
N ARG A 25 20.30 16.12 7.18
CA ARG A 25 21.54 15.93 7.97
C ARG A 25 22.27 17.24 8.25
N GLU A 26 22.41 18.10 7.23
CA GLU A 26 23.04 19.42 7.36
C GLU A 26 22.28 20.31 8.34
N LEU A 27 20.93 20.23 8.32
CA LEU A 27 20.05 21.02 9.18
C LEU A 27 19.72 20.33 10.52
N GLN A 28 20.25 19.16 10.79
CA GLN A 28 19.93 18.34 11.98
C GLN A 28 18.44 18.09 12.18
N LEU A 29 17.71 17.84 11.06
CA LEU A 29 16.28 17.55 11.07
C LEU A 29 16.06 16.03 11.03
N THR A 30 14.99 15.59 11.73
CA THR A 30 14.50 14.22 11.59
C THR A 30 13.76 14.07 10.25
N TYR A 31 14.11 13.06 9.47
CA TYR A 31 13.51 12.82 8.17
C TYR A 31 13.03 11.39 8.00
N TYR A 32 11.74 11.22 7.75
CA TYR A 32 11.12 9.95 7.38
C TYR A 32 10.71 9.99 5.92
N HIS A 33 11.39 9.21 5.08
CA HIS A 33 10.98 8.97 3.70
C HIS A 33 9.97 7.84 3.65
N LEU A 34 8.68 8.18 3.68
CA LEU A 34 7.60 7.23 3.70
C LEU A 34 7.35 6.64 2.31
N ARG A 35 7.32 5.32 2.22
CA ARG A 35 6.97 4.56 1.02
C ARG A 35 5.65 3.84 1.28
N PHE A 36 4.59 4.38 0.73
CA PHE A 36 3.25 3.78 0.82
C PHE A 36 3.09 2.71 -0.26
N PHE A 37 2.53 1.57 0.12
CA PHE A 37 2.20 0.46 -0.77
C PHE A 37 0.69 0.31 -0.80
N SER A 38 0.11 0.34 -2.00
CA SER A 38 -1.31 0.12 -2.33
C SER A 38 -2.31 0.42 -1.20
N VAL A 39 -2.35 1.68 -0.79
CA VAL A 39 -3.30 2.14 0.22
C VAL A 39 -4.69 2.21 -0.42
N TYR A 40 -5.72 1.72 0.30
CA TYR A 40 -7.10 1.74 -0.14
C TYR A 40 -8.02 2.28 0.97
N GLY A 41 -9.24 2.65 0.61
CA GLY A 41 -10.26 3.13 1.54
C GLY A 41 -11.32 3.99 0.88
N LYS A 42 -12.20 4.58 1.68
CA LYS A 42 -13.25 5.46 1.17
C LYS A 42 -12.63 6.68 0.50
N GLY A 43 -13.03 6.93 -0.75
CA GLY A 43 -12.47 8.02 -1.57
C GLY A 43 -11.26 7.64 -2.42
N ASP A 44 -10.88 6.36 -2.47
CA ASP A 44 -9.87 5.86 -3.39
C ASP A 44 -10.27 6.09 -4.87
N HIS A 45 -9.29 6.06 -5.75
CA HIS A 45 -9.51 6.28 -7.18
C HIS A 45 -10.55 5.33 -7.75
N PRO A 46 -11.54 5.83 -8.53
CA PRO A 46 -12.63 5.00 -9.04
C PRO A 46 -12.19 3.89 -10.00
N TRP A 47 -10.96 3.99 -10.54
CA TRP A 47 -10.34 2.96 -11.39
C TRP A 47 -9.35 2.04 -10.65
N SER A 48 -9.19 2.18 -9.34
CA SER A 48 -8.43 1.20 -8.58
C SER A 48 -9.13 -0.16 -8.61
N ILE A 49 -8.38 -1.25 -8.49
CA ILE A 49 -8.95 -2.60 -8.52
C ILE A 49 -9.98 -2.78 -7.40
N ILE A 50 -9.69 -2.29 -6.19
CA ILE A 50 -10.61 -2.40 -5.04
C ILE A 50 -11.88 -1.60 -5.29
N SER A 51 -11.76 -0.31 -5.69
CA SER A 51 -12.91 0.53 -5.98
C SER A 51 -13.77 -0.01 -7.13
N THR A 52 -13.15 -0.60 -8.15
CA THR A 52 -13.86 -1.24 -9.26
C THR A 52 -14.63 -2.45 -8.79
N LEU A 53 -13.99 -3.36 -8.05
CA LEU A 53 -14.64 -4.57 -7.55
C LEU A 53 -15.80 -4.25 -6.59
N THR A 54 -15.58 -3.37 -5.62
CA THR A 54 -16.60 -3.00 -4.61
C THR A 54 -17.79 -2.24 -5.20
N ARG A 55 -17.61 -1.56 -6.33
CA ARG A 55 -18.69 -0.86 -7.06
C ARG A 55 -19.44 -1.79 -8.01
N GLU A 56 -18.72 -2.59 -8.80
CA GLU A 56 -19.32 -3.31 -9.93
C GLU A 56 -19.87 -4.69 -9.58
N LEU A 57 -19.24 -5.39 -8.65
CA LEU A 57 -19.71 -6.73 -8.25
C LEU A 57 -21.10 -6.71 -7.59
N PRO A 58 -21.42 -5.79 -6.65
CA PRO A 58 -22.78 -5.71 -6.08
C PRO A 58 -23.87 -5.42 -7.12
N GLU A 59 -23.50 -4.77 -8.23
CA GLU A 59 -24.42 -4.50 -9.36
C GLU A 59 -24.58 -5.71 -10.31
N GLY A 60 -23.95 -6.84 -10.01
CA GLY A 60 -24.01 -8.04 -10.85
C GLY A 60 -23.18 -7.98 -12.13
N LYS A 61 -22.25 -7.02 -12.23
CA LYS A 61 -21.41 -6.82 -13.42
C LYS A 61 -20.26 -7.83 -13.50
N THR A 62 -19.72 -7.99 -14.70
CA THR A 62 -18.47 -8.73 -14.93
C THR A 62 -17.28 -7.79 -14.85
N VAL A 63 -16.29 -8.12 -14.03
CA VAL A 63 -15.05 -7.36 -13.89
C VAL A 63 -13.91 -8.11 -14.59
N SER A 64 -13.32 -7.46 -15.60
CA SER A 64 -12.16 -7.98 -16.33
C SER A 64 -10.88 -7.76 -15.54
N LEU A 65 -10.12 -8.81 -15.34
CA LEU A 65 -8.92 -8.85 -14.50
C LEU A 65 -7.72 -9.42 -15.26
N SER A 66 -6.52 -9.05 -14.81
CA SER A 66 -5.30 -9.80 -15.18
C SER A 66 -5.39 -11.22 -14.61
N ALA A 67 -4.37 -12.05 -14.86
CA ALA A 67 -4.33 -13.39 -14.27
C ALA A 67 -4.23 -13.38 -12.73
N CYS A 68 -3.94 -12.26 -12.12
CA CYS A 68 -3.84 -12.02 -10.67
C CYS A 68 -2.92 -13.00 -9.91
N ARG A 69 -1.85 -13.49 -10.55
CA ARG A 69 -0.95 -14.52 -10.00
C ARG A 69 0.21 -13.96 -9.18
N HIS A 70 0.46 -12.65 -9.26
CA HIS A 70 1.53 -11.99 -8.52
C HIS A 70 1.10 -11.70 -7.08
N ARG A 71 2.08 -11.55 -6.19
CA ARG A 71 1.82 -11.18 -4.80
C ARG A 71 1.55 -9.68 -4.71
N TRP A 72 0.65 -9.31 -3.80
CA TRP A 72 0.27 -7.92 -3.57
C TRP A 72 0.11 -7.63 -2.08
N ASN A 73 0.09 -6.36 -1.75
CA ASN A 73 -0.08 -5.89 -0.38
C ASN A 73 -1.03 -4.70 -0.41
N PHE A 74 -2.13 -4.78 0.33
CA PHE A 74 -3.09 -3.69 0.50
C PHE A 74 -3.14 -3.25 1.94
N MET A 75 -3.20 -1.93 2.18
CA MET A 75 -3.27 -1.34 3.50
C MET A 75 -4.43 -0.36 3.59
N ASP A 76 -5.25 -0.46 4.64
CA ASP A 76 -6.31 0.50 4.88
C ASP A 76 -5.74 1.91 5.15
N ILE A 77 -6.41 2.95 4.64
CA ILE A 77 -5.98 4.35 4.76
C ILE A 77 -5.90 4.82 6.21
N GLU A 78 -6.75 4.32 7.10
CA GLU A 78 -6.71 4.70 8.53
C GLU A 78 -5.48 4.10 9.20
N ASP A 79 -5.10 2.86 8.87
CA ASP A 79 -3.86 2.24 9.37
C ASP A 79 -2.62 2.96 8.84
N ALA A 80 -2.62 3.33 7.56
CA ALA A 80 -1.56 4.14 6.96
C ALA A 80 -1.45 5.51 7.65
N SER A 81 -2.57 6.16 7.94
CA SER A 81 -2.61 7.44 8.65
C SER A 81 -2.10 7.31 10.09
N ARG A 82 -2.50 6.25 10.80
CA ARG A 82 -1.97 5.97 12.16
C ARG A 82 -0.46 5.75 12.15
N ALA A 83 0.08 5.08 11.13
CA ALA A 83 1.53 4.90 11.01
C ALA A 83 2.27 6.24 10.95
N VAL A 84 1.74 7.22 10.21
CA VAL A 84 2.32 8.58 10.13
C VAL A 84 2.26 9.28 11.49
N VAL A 85 1.11 9.20 12.17
CA VAL A 85 0.93 9.82 13.49
C VAL A 85 1.87 9.20 14.53
N GLU A 86 2.03 7.88 14.53
CA GLU A 86 2.95 7.20 15.44
C GLU A 86 4.41 7.58 15.16
N LEU A 87 4.83 7.62 13.91
CA LEU A 87 6.18 8.09 13.55
C LEU A 87 6.43 9.53 14.01
N TYR A 88 5.43 10.41 13.90
CA TYR A 88 5.52 11.78 14.40
C TYR A 88 5.70 11.81 15.92
N ARG A 89 4.92 11.04 16.68
CA ARG A 89 5.02 10.94 18.15
C ARG A 89 6.39 10.49 18.65
N TYR A 90 7.06 9.62 17.88
CA TYR A 90 8.39 9.12 18.20
C TYR A 90 9.53 9.92 17.55
N SER A 91 9.22 11.02 16.83
CA SER A 91 10.23 11.77 16.06
C SER A 91 11.34 12.37 16.93
N ASP A 92 11.03 12.79 18.15
CA ASP A 92 12.04 13.35 19.08
C ASP A 92 13.06 12.30 19.53
N SER A 93 12.70 11.01 19.56
CA SER A 93 13.60 9.89 19.86
C SER A 93 14.62 9.63 18.74
N HIS A 94 14.41 10.21 17.56
CA HIS A 94 15.23 10.01 16.36
C HIS A 94 15.73 11.33 15.77
N ARG A 95 15.93 12.34 16.65
CA ARG A 95 16.33 13.68 16.24
C ARG A 95 17.65 13.67 15.43
N GLY A 96 17.60 14.30 14.25
CA GLY A 96 18.74 14.36 13.33
C GLY A 96 18.97 13.07 12.52
N GLU A 97 18.12 12.08 12.64
CA GLU A 97 18.22 10.82 11.89
C GLU A 97 17.36 10.84 10.61
N CYS A 98 17.82 10.09 9.60
CA CYS A 98 17.14 9.96 8.31
C CYS A 98 16.78 8.50 8.04
N HIS A 99 15.50 8.20 7.87
CA HIS A 99 15.00 6.84 7.69
C HIS A 99 14.11 6.69 6.46
N ALA A 100 14.34 5.62 5.68
CA ALA A 100 13.35 5.14 4.72
C ALA A 100 12.41 4.15 5.42
N VAL A 101 11.11 4.41 5.36
CA VAL A 101 10.10 3.65 6.08
C VAL A 101 9.04 3.14 5.11
N ASN A 102 8.89 1.84 5.01
CA ASN A 102 7.78 1.24 4.29
C ASN A 102 6.53 1.29 5.18
N VAL A 103 5.45 1.85 4.64
CA VAL A 103 4.12 1.87 5.25
C VAL A 103 3.26 0.89 4.48
N ALA A 104 3.12 -0.31 5.02
CA ALA A 104 2.52 -1.46 4.36
C ALA A 104 1.81 -2.36 5.38
N SER A 105 0.81 -3.11 4.92
CA SER A 105 0.14 -4.15 5.70
C SER A 105 1.08 -5.32 6.04
N GLU A 106 0.76 -6.04 7.08
CA GLU A 106 1.38 -7.33 7.40
C GLU A 106 0.86 -8.45 6.49
N ASP A 107 -0.28 -8.23 5.83
CA ASP A 107 -0.95 -9.19 4.95
C ASP A 107 -0.47 -9.04 3.50
N THR A 108 0.42 -9.94 3.07
CA THR A 108 0.89 -10.03 1.70
C THR A 108 0.51 -11.38 1.10
N ARG A 109 -0.44 -11.37 0.16
CA ARG A 109 -1.01 -12.56 -0.47
C ARG A 109 -0.88 -12.51 -2.00
N VAL A 110 -1.28 -13.58 -2.68
CA VAL A 110 -1.53 -13.55 -4.13
C VAL A 110 -2.71 -12.60 -4.39
N LEU A 111 -2.61 -11.75 -5.42
CA LEU A 111 -3.66 -10.78 -5.74
C LEU A 111 -5.03 -11.43 -5.94
N ARG A 112 -5.06 -12.65 -6.49
CA ARG A 112 -6.29 -13.42 -6.66
C ARG A 112 -7.02 -13.66 -5.34
N ASP A 113 -6.31 -13.95 -4.26
CA ASP A 113 -6.91 -14.24 -2.95
C ASP A 113 -7.64 -13.00 -2.41
N PHE A 114 -7.08 -11.80 -2.61
CA PHE A 114 -7.75 -10.54 -2.29
C PHE A 114 -9.01 -10.32 -3.14
N VAL A 115 -8.93 -10.57 -4.42
CA VAL A 115 -10.06 -10.42 -5.37
C VAL A 115 -11.21 -11.37 -5.02
N GLU A 116 -10.90 -12.62 -4.72
CA GLU A 116 -11.90 -13.63 -4.34
C GLU A 116 -12.53 -13.33 -2.98
N GLU A 117 -11.76 -12.78 -2.02
CA GLU A 117 -12.31 -12.30 -0.76
C GLU A 117 -13.28 -11.13 -0.96
N ILE A 118 -12.95 -10.14 -1.80
CA ILE A 118 -13.87 -9.04 -2.14
C ILE A 118 -15.15 -9.61 -2.77
N HIS A 119 -15.03 -10.52 -3.74
CA HIS A 119 -16.19 -11.15 -4.38
C HIS A 119 -17.10 -11.85 -3.37
N SER A 120 -16.50 -12.60 -2.44
CA SER A 120 -17.25 -13.24 -1.33
C SER A 120 -17.94 -12.22 -0.44
N LEU A 121 -17.27 -11.11 -0.09
CA LEU A 121 -17.84 -10.03 0.73
C LEU A 121 -18.96 -9.27 0.02
N CYS A 122 -18.95 -9.25 -1.33
CA CYS A 122 -20.04 -8.75 -2.16
C CYS A 122 -21.20 -9.75 -2.32
N GLY A 123 -21.23 -10.83 -1.52
CA GLY A 123 -22.27 -11.87 -1.58
C GLY A 123 -22.14 -12.81 -2.78
N GLY A 124 -20.98 -12.88 -3.43
CA GLY A 124 -20.74 -13.69 -4.64
C GLY A 124 -21.47 -13.15 -5.87
N SER A 125 -21.90 -11.88 -5.84
CA SER A 125 -22.58 -11.23 -6.97
C SER A 125 -21.58 -10.81 -8.05
N GLY A 126 -22.05 -10.76 -9.31
CA GLY A 126 -21.20 -10.44 -10.45
C GLY A 126 -20.27 -11.58 -10.86
N ASN A 127 -19.39 -11.31 -11.83
CA ASN A 127 -18.47 -12.31 -12.35
C ASN A 127 -17.02 -11.76 -12.39
N LEU A 128 -16.05 -12.63 -12.11
CA LEU A 128 -14.61 -12.34 -12.21
C LEU A 128 -14.06 -12.97 -13.48
N GLU A 129 -13.61 -12.17 -14.45
CA GLU A 129 -13.05 -12.64 -15.71
C GLU A 129 -11.53 -12.47 -15.68
N TYR A 130 -10.82 -13.54 -15.32
CA TYR A 130 -9.37 -13.54 -15.21
C TYR A 130 -8.65 -13.71 -16.56
N GLY A 131 -7.58 -12.93 -16.77
CA GLY A 131 -6.72 -13.01 -17.94
C GLY A 131 -7.24 -12.21 -19.15
N SER A 132 -8.39 -11.56 -19.05
CA SER A 132 -8.95 -10.68 -20.09
C SER A 132 -8.30 -9.29 -20.11
N PHE A 133 -7.77 -8.85 -18.98
CA PHE A 133 -7.07 -7.57 -18.85
C PHE A 133 -5.56 -7.79 -19.03
N VAL A 134 -4.97 -7.14 -20.04
CA VAL A 134 -3.52 -7.14 -20.26
C VAL A 134 -2.89 -6.05 -19.39
N GLN A 135 -2.18 -6.47 -18.34
CA GLN A 135 -1.44 -5.55 -17.50
C GLN A 135 -0.30 -4.90 -18.28
N ALA A 136 -0.13 -3.59 -18.17
CA ALA A 136 1.02 -2.90 -18.75
C ALA A 136 2.33 -3.49 -18.20
N LYS A 137 3.34 -3.65 -19.09
CA LYS A 137 4.63 -4.26 -18.73
C LYS A 137 5.46 -3.44 -17.71
N GLU A 138 5.04 -2.20 -17.44
CA GLU A 138 5.72 -1.27 -16.53
C GLU A 138 5.13 -1.35 -15.13
N GLY A 139 5.70 -2.15 -14.27
CA GLY A 139 5.31 -2.23 -12.86
C GLY A 139 5.99 -3.39 -12.14
N ALA A 140 5.96 -3.38 -10.82
CA ALA A 140 6.44 -4.49 -10.03
C ALA A 140 5.56 -5.72 -10.29
N LEU A 141 6.20 -6.84 -10.68
CA LEU A 141 5.50 -8.11 -10.88
C LEU A 141 4.91 -8.66 -9.58
N SER A 142 5.54 -8.32 -8.45
CA SER A 142 5.06 -8.65 -7.10
C SER A 142 5.48 -7.56 -6.12
N ILE A 143 4.61 -7.25 -5.16
CA ILE A 143 4.84 -6.30 -4.08
C ILE A 143 4.83 -7.08 -2.77
N CYS A 144 6.01 -7.21 -2.15
CA CYS A 144 6.21 -7.90 -0.87
C CYS A 144 7.00 -6.97 0.08
N PRO A 145 6.39 -5.92 0.61
CA PRO A 145 7.08 -4.98 1.46
C PRO A 145 7.41 -5.58 2.83
N VAL A 146 8.46 -5.04 3.47
CA VAL A 146 8.83 -5.35 4.85
C VAL A 146 8.70 -4.05 5.64
N ASN A 147 8.00 -4.07 6.77
CA ASN A 147 7.72 -2.90 7.61
C ASN A 147 8.49 -2.88 8.94
N GLU A 148 9.62 -3.58 9.03
CA GLU A 148 10.48 -3.63 10.23
C GLU A 148 10.90 -2.24 10.73
N ASN A 149 11.25 -1.33 9.80
CA ASN A 149 11.62 0.03 10.18
C ASN A 149 10.46 0.79 10.82
N LEU A 150 9.23 0.62 10.32
CA LEU A 150 8.04 1.22 10.91
C LEU A 150 7.88 0.75 12.35
N ARG A 151 7.92 -0.57 12.60
CA ARG A 151 7.81 -1.12 13.95
C ARG A 151 8.93 -0.63 14.88
N ARG A 152 10.17 -0.66 14.41
CA ARG A 152 11.33 -0.22 15.21
C ARG A 152 11.22 1.26 15.59
N LEU A 153 10.90 2.13 14.62
CA LEU A 153 10.86 3.58 14.82
C LEU A 153 9.65 4.06 15.61
N THR A 154 8.62 3.24 15.75
CA THR A 154 7.47 3.50 16.62
C THR A 154 7.57 2.78 17.98
N GLY A 155 8.76 2.29 18.34
CA GLY A 155 8.94 1.55 19.60
C GLY A 155 8.09 0.30 19.72
N GLY A 156 7.61 -0.27 18.59
CA GLY A 156 6.72 -1.44 18.57
C GLY A 156 5.26 -1.14 18.91
N THR A 157 4.88 0.13 19.08
CA THR A 157 3.49 0.53 19.44
C THR A 157 2.56 0.48 18.24
N TRP A 158 3.06 0.77 17.03
CA TRP A 158 2.23 0.69 15.84
C TRP A 158 1.90 -0.77 15.50
N LYS A 159 0.63 -1.02 15.27
CA LYS A 159 0.09 -2.30 14.79
C LYS A 159 -1.04 -2.01 13.82
N GLU A 160 -1.14 -2.84 12.80
CA GLU A 160 -2.30 -2.86 11.93
C GLU A 160 -3.55 -3.24 12.74
N GLN A 161 -4.65 -2.50 12.57
CA GLN A 161 -5.87 -2.69 13.34
C GLN A 161 -7.06 -3.08 12.47
N ILE A 162 -6.99 -2.74 11.18
CA ILE A 162 -8.08 -2.97 10.24
C ILE A 162 -7.65 -4.09 9.30
N SER A 163 -8.28 -5.26 9.46
CA SER A 163 -8.08 -6.36 8.53
C SER A 163 -8.60 -5.99 7.13
N PHE A 164 -8.09 -6.64 6.09
CA PHE A 164 -8.55 -6.41 4.73
C PHE A 164 -10.07 -6.59 4.61
N ALA A 165 -10.64 -7.67 5.15
CA ALA A 165 -12.07 -7.91 5.16
C ALA A 165 -12.87 -6.78 5.83
N GLU A 166 -12.38 -6.25 6.95
CA GLU A 166 -13.04 -5.13 7.64
C GLU A 166 -13.00 -3.85 6.79
N GLY A 167 -11.85 -3.49 6.23
CA GLY A 167 -11.72 -2.34 5.35
C GLY A 167 -12.63 -2.41 4.12
N ILE A 168 -12.76 -3.60 3.50
CA ILE A 168 -13.68 -3.81 2.38
C ILE A 168 -15.14 -3.66 2.81
N ARG A 169 -15.55 -4.20 3.96
CA ARG A 169 -16.93 -4.01 4.46
C ARG A 169 -17.27 -2.53 4.67
N ARG A 170 -16.32 -1.72 5.17
CA ARG A 170 -16.50 -0.27 5.32
C ARG A 170 -16.64 0.47 3.99
N MET A 171 -16.09 -0.07 2.91
CA MET A 171 -16.26 0.48 1.56
C MET A 171 -17.61 0.10 0.94
N LEU A 172 -18.14 -1.06 1.31
CA LEU A 172 -19.41 -1.57 0.78
C LEU A 172 -20.65 -0.94 1.45
N GLY A 173 -20.51 -0.42 2.66
CA GLY A 173 -21.68 0.10 3.31
C GLY A 173 -21.63 0.92 4.48
#